data_469fd03443d3447c7c3eb6686d410f07
#
_entry.id   469fd03443d3447c7c3eb6686d410f07
#
_cell.length_a   1.000
_cell.length_b   1.000
_cell.length_c   1.000
_cell.angle_alpha   90.00
_cell.angle_beta   90.00
_cell.angle_gamma   90.00
#
_symmetry.space_group_name_H-M   'P 1'
#
loop_
_entity.id
_entity.type
_entity.pdbx_description
1 polymer ?
#
loop_
_entity_poly.entity_id
_entity_poly.type
_entity_poly.pdbx_seq_one_letter_code
_entity_poly.pdbx_strand_id
1 'polypeptide(L)'
;MSGPGVKITVDDSKASSEEGRLTDTDLRQVVNGLWGSGAEAIAINDRRLSSKTAIRTAGSAITVNYASISAPYVIKVIGPAQTLPGQFAQTDGGTILQYHSDNFRVRYQMETLDALTLPESHNVSVSYSEPR
;
A
#
# COMPACT_ATOMS: atom_id res chain seq x y z
N MET A 1 -0.24 -13.69 8.15
CA MET A 1 -0.36 -14.39 6.87
C MET A 1 0.95 -14.36 6.14
N SER A 2 1.33 -15.46 5.52
CA SER A 2 2.61 -15.56 4.82
C SER A 2 2.42 -16.19 3.45
N GLY A 3 3.31 -15.87 2.52
CA GLY A 3 3.29 -16.45 1.19
C GLY A 3 4.12 -15.63 0.23
N PRO A 4 4.16 -16.05 -1.05
CA PRO A 4 4.85 -15.25 -2.05
C PRO A 4 4.11 -13.93 -2.26
N GLY A 5 4.83 -12.92 -2.68
CA GLY A 5 4.22 -11.63 -2.86
C GLY A 5 5.14 -10.57 -3.41
N VAL A 6 4.73 -9.34 -3.22
CA VAL A 6 5.41 -8.16 -3.75
C VAL A 6 5.51 -7.10 -2.66
N LYS A 7 6.66 -6.45 -2.59
CA LYS A 7 6.87 -5.31 -1.72
C LYS A 7 7.04 -4.08 -2.60
N ILE A 8 6.18 -3.09 -2.39
CA ILE A 8 6.23 -1.83 -3.15
C ILE A 8 6.64 -0.73 -2.19
N THR A 9 7.68 0.01 -2.53
CA THR A 9 8.13 1.15 -1.74
C THR A 9 7.91 2.41 -2.55
N VAL A 10 7.16 3.36 -1.99
CA VAL A 10 6.88 4.65 -2.61
C VAL A 10 7.26 5.74 -1.63
N ASP A 11 8.17 6.61 -2.05
CA ASP A 11 8.64 7.71 -1.20
C ASP A 11 8.45 9.03 -1.94
N ASP A 12 7.50 9.82 -1.48
CA ASP A 12 7.20 11.13 -2.03
C ASP A 12 7.80 12.27 -1.20
N SER A 13 8.62 11.95 -0.20
CA SER A 13 9.17 12.97 0.68
C SER A 13 10.11 13.93 -0.03
N LYS A 14 10.68 13.51 -1.16
CA LYS A 14 11.56 14.33 -1.99
C LYS A 14 10.95 14.65 -3.35
N ALA A 15 9.61 14.64 -3.42
CA ALA A 15 8.93 15.00 -4.65
C ALA A 15 9.31 16.43 -5.07
N SER A 16 9.42 16.63 -6.38
CA SER A 16 9.89 17.91 -6.92
C SER A 16 8.88 19.04 -6.72
N SER A 17 7.62 18.72 -6.40
CA SER A 17 6.59 19.72 -6.10
C SER A 17 5.51 19.07 -5.24
N GLU A 18 4.62 19.91 -4.66
CA GLU A 18 3.48 19.41 -3.89
C GLU A 18 2.56 18.51 -4.73
N GLU A 19 2.45 18.80 -6.03
CA GLU A 19 1.62 18.01 -6.92
C GLU A 19 2.12 16.57 -7.06
N GLY A 20 3.40 16.34 -6.78
CA GLY A 20 3.98 15.00 -6.81
C GLY A 20 3.67 14.17 -5.56
N ARG A 21 3.15 14.80 -4.50
CA ARG A 21 2.83 14.08 -3.27
C ARG A 21 1.61 13.20 -3.47
N LEU A 22 1.66 12.03 -2.87
CA LEU A 22 0.53 11.11 -2.95
C LEU A 22 -0.60 11.57 -2.03
N THR A 23 -1.82 11.41 -2.50
CA THR A 23 -3.01 11.72 -1.74
C THR A 23 -3.67 10.42 -1.25
N ASP A 24 -4.66 10.55 -0.38
CA ASP A 24 -5.46 9.41 0.06
C ASP A 24 -6.18 8.76 -1.13
N THR A 25 -6.64 9.57 -2.09
CA THR A 25 -7.27 9.05 -3.31
C THR A 25 -6.28 8.21 -4.11
N ASP A 26 -5.04 8.68 -4.25
CA ASP A 26 -4.00 7.94 -4.96
C ASP A 26 -3.75 6.59 -4.31
N LEU A 27 -3.62 6.56 -2.99
CA LEU A 27 -3.39 5.30 -2.27
C LEU A 27 -4.60 4.36 -2.37
N ARG A 28 -5.82 4.88 -2.35
CA ARG A 28 -7.00 4.04 -2.57
C ARG A 28 -6.99 3.39 -3.94
N GLN A 29 -6.58 4.15 -4.97
CA GLN A 29 -6.46 3.59 -6.33
C GLN A 29 -5.38 2.51 -6.40
N VAL A 30 -4.26 2.72 -5.72
CA VAL A 30 -3.19 1.73 -5.66
C VAL A 30 -3.70 0.44 -5.01
N VAL A 31 -4.38 0.56 -3.87
CA VAL A 31 -4.90 -0.60 -3.15
C VAL A 31 -5.95 -1.33 -3.98
N ASN A 32 -6.87 -0.58 -4.61
CA ASN A 32 -7.89 -1.18 -5.47
C ASN A 32 -7.25 -1.93 -6.64
N GLY A 33 -6.20 -1.35 -7.23
CA GLY A 33 -5.46 -2.00 -8.31
C GLY A 33 -4.81 -3.30 -7.85
N LEU A 34 -4.26 -3.31 -6.65
CA LEU A 34 -3.65 -4.52 -6.10
C LEU A 34 -4.69 -5.62 -5.86
N TRP A 35 -5.83 -5.26 -5.25
CA TRP A 35 -6.91 -6.23 -5.07
C TRP A 35 -7.36 -6.80 -6.42
N GLY A 36 -7.50 -5.94 -7.42
CA GLY A 36 -7.90 -6.36 -8.76
C GLY A 36 -6.84 -7.19 -9.48
N SER A 37 -5.58 -7.13 -9.03
CA SER A 37 -4.48 -7.87 -9.64
C SER A 37 -4.23 -9.23 -8.97
N GLY A 38 -5.09 -9.62 -8.04
CA GLY A 38 -5.01 -10.92 -7.40
C GLY A 38 -4.42 -10.91 -6.01
N ALA A 39 -4.30 -9.75 -5.38
CA ALA A 39 -3.81 -9.67 -4.00
C ALA A 39 -4.73 -10.43 -3.06
N GLU A 40 -4.13 -11.22 -2.18
CA GLU A 40 -4.85 -11.97 -1.16
C GLU A 40 -4.81 -11.25 0.19
N ALA A 41 -3.75 -10.50 0.44
CA ALA A 41 -3.60 -9.70 1.65
C ALA A 41 -2.68 -8.52 1.35
N ILE A 42 -2.97 -7.37 1.95
CA ILE A 42 -2.23 -6.13 1.76
C ILE A 42 -1.99 -5.48 3.12
N ALA A 43 -0.80 -4.92 3.32
CA ALA A 43 -0.49 -4.06 4.46
C ALA A 43 0.28 -2.84 4.00
N ILE A 44 -0.03 -1.67 4.56
CA ILE A 44 0.71 -0.44 4.30
C ILE A 44 1.34 0.01 5.61
N ASN A 45 2.66 0.18 5.61
CA ASN A 45 3.43 0.58 6.81
C ASN A 45 3.03 -0.25 8.02
N ASP A 46 2.95 -1.58 7.82
CA ASP A 46 2.59 -2.58 8.83
C ASP A 46 1.15 -2.47 9.33
N ARG A 47 0.29 -1.76 8.61
CA ARG A 47 -1.15 -1.71 8.90
C ARG A 47 -1.87 -2.65 7.93
N ARG A 48 -2.40 -3.74 8.45
CA ARG A 48 -3.12 -4.72 7.64
C ARG A 48 -4.42 -4.12 7.12
N LEU A 49 -4.66 -4.25 5.83
CA LEU A 49 -5.87 -3.74 5.21
C LEU A 49 -6.92 -4.84 5.06
N SER A 50 -8.18 -4.43 5.06
CA SER A 50 -9.30 -5.29 4.71
C SER A 50 -10.12 -4.57 3.66
N SER A 51 -11.16 -5.21 3.15
CA SER A 51 -12.05 -4.57 2.19
C SER A 51 -12.78 -3.35 2.78
N LYS A 52 -12.79 -3.22 4.11
CA LYS A 52 -13.45 -2.11 4.80
C LYS A 52 -12.48 -1.11 5.39
N THR A 53 -11.19 -1.27 5.12
CA THR A 53 -10.20 -0.34 5.66
C THR A 53 -10.39 1.05 5.07
N ALA A 54 -10.42 2.05 5.95
CA ALA A 54 -10.54 3.45 5.53
C ALA A 54 -9.17 4.07 5.35
N ILE A 55 -8.90 4.59 4.16
CA ILE A 55 -7.73 5.40 3.85
C ILE A 55 -8.25 6.81 3.65
N ARG A 56 -7.82 7.74 4.49
CA ARG A 56 -8.36 9.11 4.50
C ARG A 56 -7.24 10.11 4.73
N THR A 57 -7.58 11.37 4.53
CA THR A 57 -6.70 12.49 4.86
C THR A 57 -7.19 13.11 6.16
N ALA A 58 -6.25 13.37 7.07
CA ALA A 58 -6.53 14.11 8.31
C ALA A 58 -5.48 15.21 8.40
N GLY A 59 -5.89 16.45 8.14
CA GLY A 59 -4.96 17.56 8.00
C GLY A 59 -4.06 17.33 6.80
N SER A 60 -2.74 17.30 7.02
CA SER A 60 -1.76 17.01 5.96
C SER A 60 -1.30 15.56 5.98
N ALA A 61 -1.85 14.74 6.85
CA ALA A 61 -1.44 13.34 7.00
C ALA A 61 -2.45 12.41 6.36
N ILE A 62 -1.96 11.25 5.90
CA ILE A 62 -2.81 10.16 5.43
C ILE A 62 -3.00 9.20 6.58
N THR A 63 -4.21 8.73 6.78
CA THR A 63 -4.52 7.78 7.84
C THR A 63 -5.04 6.48 7.25
N VAL A 64 -4.68 5.38 7.90
CA VAL A 64 -5.19 4.04 7.61
C VAL A 64 -5.85 3.55 8.90
N ASN A 65 -7.16 3.42 8.88
CA ASN A 65 -7.96 3.09 10.08
C ASN A 65 -7.61 4.01 11.26
N TYR A 66 -7.58 5.33 10.98
CA TYR A 66 -7.33 6.37 11.96
C TYR A 66 -5.87 6.46 12.46
N ALA A 67 -4.99 5.60 11.99
CA ALA A 67 -3.57 5.68 12.33
C ALA A 67 -2.83 6.44 11.24
N SER A 68 -2.10 7.49 11.60
CA SER A 68 -1.34 8.29 10.64
C SER A 68 -0.18 7.49 10.07
N ILE A 69 0.03 7.60 8.78
CA ILE A 69 1.20 7.04 8.11
C ILE A 69 1.92 8.15 7.35
N SER A 70 3.18 7.93 7.08
CA SER A 70 4.00 8.90 6.37
C SER A 70 4.96 8.18 5.44
N ALA A 71 5.52 8.93 4.48
CA ALA A 71 6.51 8.38 3.56
C ALA A 71 7.78 7.95 4.34
N PRO A 72 8.46 6.90 3.89
CA PRO A 72 8.13 6.10 2.72
C PRO A 72 6.92 5.19 2.99
N TYR A 73 6.08 5.03 1.97
CA TYR A 73 4.96 4.09 2.06
C TYR A 73 5.44 2.72 1.60
N VAL A 74 5.42 1.76 2.51
CA VAL A 74 5.85 0.40 2.22
C VAL A 74 4.59 -0.47 2.15
N ILE A 75 4.27 -0.93 0.96
CA ILE A 75 3.08 -1.72 0.70
C ILE A 75 3.52 -3.17 0.48
N LYS A 76 3.09 -4.05 1.36
CA LYS A 76 3.39 -5.47 1.26
C LYS A 76 2.14 -6.20 0.82
N VAL A 77 2.28 -7.02 -0.20
CA VAL A 77 1.15 -7.68 -0.85
C VAL A 77 1.44 -9.17 -0.95
N ILE A 78 0.55 -10.00 -0.41
CA ILE A 78 0.62 -11.44 -0.63
C ILE A 78 -0.28 -11.77 -1.81
N GLY A 79 0.26 -12.49 -2.79
CA GLY A 79 -0.45 -12.86 -3.99
C GLY A 79 0.48 -13.49 -5.01
N PRO A 80 0.00 -13.71 -6.24
CA PRO A 80 0.79 -14.40 -7.27
C PRO A 80 1.93 -13.52 -7.75
N ALA A 81 3.12 -13.73 -7.18
CA ALA A 81 4.28 -12.87 -7.40
C ALA A 81 4.71 -12.80 -8.86
N GLN A 82 4.40 -13.82 -9.67
CA GLN A 82 4.80 -13.84 -11.06
C GLN A 82 3.92 -12.99 -11.97
N THR A 83 2.64 -12.86 -11.65
CA THR A 83 1.70 -12.16 -12.50
C THR A 83 1.26 -10.80 -11.94
N LEU A 84 1.30 -10.65 -10.63
CA LEU A 84 0.78 -9.45 -9.96
C LEU A 84 1.47 -8.17 -10.42
N PRO A 85 2.80 -8.10 -10.55
CA PRO A 85 3.43 -6.85 -10.99
C PRO A 85 2.96 -6.38 -12.37
N GLY A 86 2.86 -7.30 -13.32
CA GLY A 86 2.42 -6.94 -14.67
C GLY A 86 0.96 -6.51 -14.72
N GLN A 87 0.11 -7.18 -13.97
CA GLN A 87 -1.29 -6.81 -13.91
C GLN A 87 -1.49 -5.47 -13.20
N PHE A 88 -0.78 -5.25 -12.09
CA PHE A 88 -0.86 -4.00 -11.36
C PHE A 88 -0.43 -2.82 -12.23
N ALA A 89 0.61 -2.99 -13.04
CA ALA A 89 1.11 -1.91 -13.91
C ALA A 89 0.05 -1.42 -14.89
N GLN A 90 -0.95 -2.23 -15.20
CA GLN A 90 -2.02 -1.86 -16.12
C GLN A 90 -3.22 -1.25 -15.41
N THR A 91 -3.23 -1.20 -14.08
CA THR A 91 -4.32 -0.59 -13.33
C THR A 91 -4.11 0.91 -13.20
N ASP A 92 -5.16 1.63 -12.80
CA ASP A 92 -5.07 3.06 -12.52
C ASP A 92 -4.05 3.32 -11.41
N GLY A 93 -4.02 2.48 -10.38
CA GLY A 93 -3.05 2.62 -9.29
C GLY A 93 -1.61 2.51 -9.78
N GLY A 94 -1.32 1.53 -10.63
CA GLY A 94 0.02 1.39 -11.21
C GLY A 94 0.40 2.56 -12.08
N THR A 95 -0.55 3.05 -12.88
CA THR A 95 -0.34 4.22 -13.73
C THR A 95 -0.06 5.46 -12.90
N ILE A 96 -0.79 5.66 -11.81
CA ILE A 96 -0.59 6.79 -10.91
C ILE A 96 0.82 6.79 -10.33
N LEU A 97 1.29 5.64 -9.83
CA LEU A 97 2.62 5.56 -9.24
C LEU A 97 3.70 5.81 -10.28
N GLN A 98 3.55 5.27 -11.48
CA GLN A 98 4.52 5.49 -12.55
C GLN A 98 4.54 6.96 -12.98
N TYR A 99 3.38 7.60 -13.05
CA TYR A 99 3.27 9.00 -13.40
C TYR A 99 4.00 9.88 -12.37
N HIS A 100 3.79 9.62 -11.08
CA HIS A 100 4.47 10.38 -10.02
C HIS A 100 5.97 10.16 -10.05
N SER A 101 6.40 8.94 -10.32
CA SER A 101 7.83 8.63 -10.42
C SER A 101 8.48 9.35 -11.59
N ASP A 102 7.83 9.33 -12.75
CA ASP A 102 8.39 9.89 -13.96
C ASP A 102 8.40 11.42 -13.96
N ASN A 103 7.41 12.05 -13.35
CA ASN A 103 7.19 13.49 -13.47
C ASN A 103 7.56 14.29 -12.23
N PHE A 104 7.61 13.67 -11.05
CA PHE A 104 7.81 14.39 -9.79
C PHE A 104 8.93 13.81 -8.93
N ARG A 105 9.74 12.91 -9.48
CA ARG A 105 10.86 12.28 -8.77
C ARG A 105 10.44 11.53 -7.51
N VAL A 106 9.23 11.01 -7.53
CA VAL A 106 8.77 10.14 -6.45
C VAL A 106 9.46 8.79 -6.63
N ARG A 107 10.07 8.29 -5.55
CA ARG A 107 10.75 7.01 -5.60
C ARG A 107 9.69 5.90 -5.59
N TYR A 108 9.74 5.06 -6.60
CA TYR A 108 8.82 3.94 -6.74
C TYR A 108 9.63 2.69 -7.08
N GLN A 109 9.61 1.72 -6.19
CA GLN A 109 10.34 0.46 -6.35
C GLN A 109 9.41 -0.70 -6.07
N MET A 110 9.56 -1.77 -6.83
CA MET A 110 8.78 -2.99 -6.64
C MET A 110 9.73 -4.18 -6.59
N GLU A 111 9.54 -5.03 -5.59
CA GLU A 111 10.37 -6.18 -5.35
C GLU A 111 9.49 -7.40 -5.18
N THR A 112 9.77 -8.47 -5.94
CA THR A 112 9.06 -9.73 -5.76
C THR A 112 9.78 -10.58 -4.74
N LEU A 113 9.02 -11.26 -3.89
CA LEU A 113 9.57 -12.07 -2.80
C LEU A 113 8.91 -13.44 -2.79
N ASP A 114 9.74 -14.47 -2.57
CA ASP A 114 9.23 -15.85 -2.49
C ASP A 114 8.46 -16.09 -1.19
N ALA A 115 8.83 -15.38 -0.15
CA ALA A 115 8.17 -15.47 1.15
C ALA A 115 8.08 -14.11 1.78
N LEU A 116 6.87 -13.74 2.16
CA LEU A 116 6.56 -12.44 2.74
C LEU A 116 5.55 -12.67 3.86
N THR A 117 5.75 -12.01 5.00
CA THR A 117 4.84 -12.11 6.14
C THR A 117 4.20 -10.77 6.40
N LEU A 118 2.88 -10.76 6.53
CA LEU A 118 2.12 -9.58 6.89
C LEU A 118 1.64 -9.67 8.33
N PRO A 119 1.48 -8.51 9.00
CA PRO A 119 0.89 -8.52 10.33
C PRO A 119 -0.55 -9.02 10.27
N GLU A 120 -1.06 -9.50 11.39
CA GLU A 120 -2.45 -9.91 11.47
C GLU A 120 -3.36 -8.68 11.47
N SER A 121 -4.58 -8.89 11.04
CA SER A 121 -5.58 -7.83 11.07
C SER A 121 -5.91 -7.48 12.53
N HIS A 122 -6.00 -6.19 12.81
CA HIS A 122 -6.30 -5.71 14.15
C HIS A 122 -7.79 -5.49 14.35
N ASN A 123 -8.54 -6.36 13.82
CA ASN A 123 -9.94 -6.26 14.08
C ASN A 123 -10.30 -6.72 15.42
N VAL A 124 -9.63 -6.69 16.17
CA VAL A 124 -9.94 -7.36 17.30
C VAL A 124 -9.92 -6.86 18.54
N SER A 125 -10.09 -6.53 18.35
CA SER A 125 -9.91 -6.36 19.20
C SER A 125 -9.88 -6.67 20.08
N VAL A 126 -9.74 -6.58 19.98
CA VAL A 126 -9.59 -6.91 20.71
C VAL A 126 -9.42 -7.29 21.43
N SER A 127 -9.50 -7.22 21.63
CA SER A 127 -9.31 -7.74 22.36
C SER A 127 -8.81 -8.19 22.89
N TYR A 128 -8.80 -8.06 23.15
CA TYR A 128 -8.49 -8.64 23.57
C TYR A 128 -7.93 -8.85 24.08
N SER A 129 -7.99 -8.74 24.27
CA SER A 129 -7.71 -9.08 24.62
C SER A 129 -7.25 -9.43 25.00
N GLU A 130 -7.16 -9.33 25.24
CA GLU A 130 -7.00 -9.63 25.49
C GLU A 130 -6.53 -9.88 25.74
N PRO A 131 -6.45 -9.99 26.08
CA PRO A 131 -6.04 -10.14 26.37
C PRO A 131 -5.64 -10.15 26.57
N ARG A 132 -5.67 -10.27 26.66
CA ARG A 132 -5.59 -10.36 26.80
C ARG A 132 -5.37 -10.31 27.13
#